data_bdf0ad6dd580a8c87cbc3384801863c8
#
_entry.id   bdf0ad6dd580a8c87cbc3384801863c8
#
_cell.length_a   1.000
_cell.length_b   1.000
_cell.length_c   1.000
_cell.angle_alpha   90.00
_cell.angle_beta   90.00
_cell.angle_gamma   90.00
#
_symmetry.space_group_name_H-M   'P 1'
#
loop_
_entity.id
_entity.type
_entity.pdbx_description
1 polymer ?
#
loop_
_entity_poly.entity_id
_entity_poly.type
_entity_poly.pdbx_seq_one_letter_code
_entity_poly.pdbx_strand_id
1 'polypeptide(L)'
;MFKTRMTELFGIKHPIMLAGMNWITTPKLVAAVCNAGGLGILAIAHCNPEETRKLIKETRELTDKPFGINQILIGPNAKENIEAAMDENVPVINYSLGKPWFIDQVHAYGGKVVGTIAIAKHAAKAAQLGCDAVIVTGHEAAAHGDVATSLVLIPVVASLVKIPLIAAGGFYDGRGLAAALALGADGISMGTRFTVTRESMVHDAYKQLVVNATEQDTLYSNVFDGMPGRVLKTKAATRMMKGGFPLVEAFKGAKEVKDFMGLSYGKFVAMSFQMMGQEEGHPLWVLARQAVGNRRHLMAIEKGDVNEGILFAGQNVGGIKDIPGVQEVMDRTIAEAEAVLDKIQKERA
;
A
#
# COMPACT_ATOMS: atom_id res chain seq x y z
N MET A 1 14.47 -17.07 13.85
CA MET A 1 14.09 -16.83 12.43
C MET A 1 12.69 -17.36 12.21
N PHE A 2 11.78 -16.52 11.74
CA PHE A 2 10.38 -16.91 11.47
C PHE A 2 10.29 -17.69 10.16
N LYS A 3 9.83 -18.94 10.22
CA LYS A 3 9.49 -19.75 9.04
C LYS A 3 7.96 -19.79 8.95
N THR A 4 7.40 -19.05 7.99
CA THR A 4 5.96 -18.94 7.79
C THR A 4 5.60 -19.28 6.35
N ARG A 5 4.31 -19.54 6.05
CA ARG A 5 3.87 -19.77 4.67
C ARG A 5 4.19 -18.59 3.75
N MET A 6 4.20 -17.35 4.28
CA MET A 6 4.60 -16.15 3.53
C MET A 6 6.09 -16.20 3.15
N THR A 7 6.99 -16.54 4.09
CA THR A 7 8.43 -16.61 3.79
C THR A 7 8.75 -17.72 2.79
N GLU A 8 8.07 -18.85 2.88
CA GLU A 8 8.22 -19.96 1.93
C GLU A 8 7.67 -19.62 0.54
N LEU A 9 6.49 -19.01 0.47
CA LEU A 9 5.82 -18.64 -0.78
C LEU A 9 6.67 -17.67 -1.62
N PHE A 10 7.26 -16.66 -0.99
CA PHE A 10 7.98 -15.59 -1.67
C PHE A 10 9.50 -15.75 -1.67
N GLY A 11 10.04 -16.76 -1.00
CA GLY A 11 11.49 -16.97 -0.89
C GLY A 11 12.22 -15.84 -0.14
N ILE A 12 11.58 -15.27 0.89
CA ILE A 12 12.10 -14.15 1.69
C ILE A 12 12.51 -14.60 3.10
N LYS A 13 13.40 -13.84 3.72
CA LYS A 13 13.95 -14.17 5.05
C LYS A 13 12.99 -13.83 6.20
N HIS A 14 12.29 -12.71 6.09
CA HIS A 14 11.44 -12.16 7.15
C HIS A 14 9.99 -12.02 6.69
N PRO A 15 8.99 -12.34 7.51
CA PRO A 15 7.57 -12.26 7.13
C PRO A 15 7.05 -10.82 7.17
N ILE A 16 7.76 -9.92 6.48
CA ILE A 16 7.51 -8.48 6.45
C ILE A 16 7.49 -8.02 4.99
N MET A 17 6.42 -7.31 4.63
CA MET A 17 6.20 -6.73 3.31
C MET A 17 6.14 -5.21 3.39
N LEU A 18 6.76 -4.53 2.42
CA LEU A 18 6.48 -3.12 2.14
C LEU A 18 5.15 -3.02 1.39
N ALA A 19 4.19 -2.28 1.90
CA ALA A 19 2.94 -2.00 1.19
C ALA A 19 3.21 -1.18 -0.08
N GLY A 20 2.52 -1.53 -1.18
CA GLY A 20 2.57 -0.72 -2.40
C GLY A 20 1.87 0.62 -2.20
N MET A 21 2.61 1.72 -2.29
CA MET A 21 2.13 3.09 -2.07
C MET A 21 2.51 3.95 -3.27
N ASN A 22 1.51 4.43 -4.01
CA ASN A 22 1.72 5.27 -5.19
C ASN A 22 2.65 6.45 -4.86
N TRP A 23 3.60 6.72 -5.76
CA TRP A 23 4.67 7.72 -5.67
C TRP A 23 5.68 7.52 -4.53
N ILE A 24 5.40 6.75 -3.49
CA ILE A 24 6.28 6.56 -2.32
C ILE A 24 7.19 5.34 -2.49
N THR A 25 6.67 4.22 -2.98
CA THR A 25 7.46 3.00 -3.14
C THR A 25 8.28 3.01 -4.43
N THR A 26 9.38 3.76 -4.38
CA THR A 26 10.37 3.88 -5.44
C THR A 26 11.28 2.65 -5.50
N PRO A 27 12.01 2.40 -6.61
CA PRO A 27 12.99 1.33 -6.73
C PRO A 27 13.97 1.27 -5.55
N LYS A 28 14.45 2.42 -5.08
CA LYS A 28 15.36 2.52 -3.93
C LYS A 28 14.77 1.96 -2.64
N LEU A 29 13.53 2.33 -2.30
CA LEU A 29 12.86 1.86 -1.09
C LEU A 29 12.51 0.38 -1.19
N VAL A 30 12.02 -0.06 -2.36
CA VAL A 30 11.71 -1.47 -2.66
C VAL A 30 12.93 -2.34 -2.49
N ALA A 31 14.04 -1.98 -3.15
CA ALA A 31 15.30 -2.73 -3.07
C ALA A 31 15.85 -2.76 -1.64
N ALA A 32 15.76 -1.65 -0.89
CA ALA A 32 16.21 -1.63 0.51
C ALA A 32 15.46 -2.65 1.38
N VAL A 33 14.13 -2.79 1.19
CA VAL A 33 13.33 -3.79 1.92
C VAL A 33 13.68 -5.21 1.48
N CYS A 34 13.87 -5.45 0.18
CA CYS A 34 14.26 -6.76 -0.35
C CYS A 34 15.64 -7.17 0.18
N ASN A 35 16.62 -6.27 0.15
CA ASN A 35 17.98 -6.51 0.62
C ASN A 35 18.04 -6.73 2.14
N ALA A 36 17.10 -6.13 2.89
CA ALA A 36 16.92 -6.39 4.32
C ALA A 36 16.15 -7.70 4.62
N GLY A 37 15.79 -8.47 3.59
CA GLY A 37 15.17 -9.80 3.72
C GLY A 37 13.65 -9.81 3.78
N GLY A 38 12.97 -8.71 3.49
CA GLY A 38 11.52 -8.62 3.33
C GLY A 38 11.07 -8.73 1.86
N LEU A 39 9.79 -8.47 1.60
CA LEU A 39 9.24 -8.35 0.25
C LEU A 39 8.92 -6.88 -0.06
N GLY A 40 9.68 -6.26 -0.95
CA GLY A 40 9.40 -4.92 -1.45
C GLY A 40 8.32 -4.95 -2.54
N ILE A 41 7.38 -4.01 -2.49
CA ILE A 41 6.32 -3.87 -3.51
C ILE A 41 6.41 -2.50 -4.18
N LEU A 42 6.69 -2.49 -5.47
CA LEU A 42 6.74 -1.30 -6.31
C LEU A 42 5.32 -0.91 -6.75
N ALA A 43 4.86 0.28 -6.41
CA ALA A 43 3.55 0.75 -6.86
C ALA A 43 3.62 1.36 -8.26
N ILE A 44 2.81 0.86 -9.18
CA ILE A 44 2.83 1.25 -10.61
C ILE A 44 1.50 1.82 -11.11
N ALA A 45 0.50 1.97 -10.25
CA ALA A 45 -0.82 2.41 -10.68
C ALA A 45 -0.87 3.86 -11.20
N HIS A 46 0.14 4.66 -10.92
CA HIS A 46 0.30 6.02 -11.43
C HIS A 46 1.16 6.09 -12.70
N CYS A 47 1.74 4.97 -13.15
CA CYS A 47 2.66 4.88 -14.28
C CYS A 47 1.92 4.60 -15.60
N ASN A 48 2.59 4.87 -16.70
CA ASN A 48 2.31 4.25 -17.99
C ASN A 48 3.17 2.97 -18.17
N PRO A 49 2.94 2.15 -19.23
CA PRO A 49 3.68 0.89 -19.41
C PRO A 49 5.20 1.06 -19.59
N GLU A 50 5.64 2.14 -20.20
CA GLU A 50 7.06 2.44 -20.40
C GLU A 50 7.74 2.76 -19.07
N GLU A 51 7.12 3.62 -18.26
CA GLU A 51 7.58 3.92 -16.90
C GLU A 51 7.57 2.68 -16.02
N THR A 52 6.54 1.83 -16.13
CA THR A 52 6.46 0.55 -15.42
C THR A 52 7.68 -0.31 -15.71
N ARG A 53 8.03 -0.54 -17.00
CA ARG A 53 9.23 -1.29 -17.39
C ARG A 53 10.52 -0.65 -16.88
N LYS A 54 10.61 0.67 -16.96
CA LYS A 54 11.76 1.42 -16.45
C LYS A 54 11.95 1.19 -14.95
N LEU A 55 10.93 1.37 -14.14
CA LEU A 55 11.01 1.20 -12.69
C LEU A 55 11.31 -0.26 -12.29
N ILE A 56 10.78 -1.25 -13.02
CA ILE A 56 11.13 -2.67 -12.83
C ILE A 56 12.63 -2.90 -13.06
N LYS A 57 13.19 -2.37 -14.15
CA LYS A 57 14.62 -2.50 -14.48
C LYS A 57 15.50 -1.81 -13.43
N GLU A 58 15.16 -0.58 -13.05
CA GLU A 58 15.86 0.15 -11.99
C GLU A 58 15.83 -0.63 -10.65
N THR A 59 14.71 -1.29 -10.32
CA THR A 59 14.63 -2.14 -9.12
C THR A 59 15.58 -3.31 -9.20
N ARG A 60 15.67 -4.00 -10.36
CA ARG A 60 16.59 -5.13 -10.59
C ARG A 60 18.06 -4.73 -10.54
N GLU A 61 18.39 -3.50 -10.90
CA GLU A 61 19.75 -2.97 -10.76
C GLU A 61 20.17 -2.79 -9.30
N LEU A 62 19.20 -2.62 -8.40
CA LEU A 62 19.44 -2.34 -6.97
C LEU A 62 19.32 -3.60 -6.08
N THR A 63 18.72 -4.69 -6.57
CA THR A 63 18.53 -5.93 -5.81
C THR A 63 18.42 -7.15 -6.71
N ASP A 64 19.02 -8.26 -6.26
CA ASP A 64 18.87 -9.62 -6.84
C ASP A 64 17.76 -10.43 -6.15
N LYS A 65 17.10 -9.85 -5.13
CA LYS A 65 16.06 -10.49 -4.33
C LYS A 65 14.69 -10.37 -5.00
N PRO A 66 13.76 -11.29 -4.68
CA PRO A 66 12.38 -11.18 -5.19
C PRO A 66 11.72 -9.89 -4.72
N PHE A 67 11.02 -9.24 -5.63
CA PHE A 67 10.15 -8.10 -5.35
C PHE A 67 8.82 -8.24 -6.09
N GLY A 68 7.85 -7.43 -5.74
CA GLY A 68 6.56 -7.39 -6.42
C GLY A 68 6.21 -6.03 -6.96
N ILE A 69 5.14 -5.98 -7.75
CA ILE A 69 4.46 -4.74 -8.13
C ILE A 69 3.07 -4.67 -7.50
N ASN A 70 2.55 -3.45 -7.34
CA ASN A 70 1.13 -3.23 -7.00
C ASN A 70 0.44 -2.41 -8.09
N GLN A 71 -0.71 -2.91 -8.55
CA GLN A 71 -1.57 -2.24 -9.51
C GLN A 71 -3.01 -2.12 -8.97
N ILE A 72 -3.59 -0.91 -9.09
CA ILE A 72 -5.03 -0.66 -8.88
C ILE A 72 -5.75 -1.01 -10.18
N LEU A 73 -6.58 -2.07 -10.17
CA LEU A 73 -7.13 -2.62 -11.42
C LEU A 73 -8.21 -1.75 -12.08
N ILE A 74 -8.86 -0.88 -11.32
CA ILE A 74 -9.81 0.12 -11.86
C ILE A 74 -9.11 1.39 -12.35
N GLY A 75 -7.78 1.48 -12.20
CA GLY A 75 -7.00 2.65 -12.61
C GLY A 75 -6.72 2.68 -14.12
N PRO A 76 -6.30 3.84 -14.64
CA PRO A 76 -5.86 3.95 -16.02
C PRO A 76 -4.60 3.09 -16.24
N ASN A 77 -4.43 2.63 -17.49
CA ASN A 77 -3.32 1.77 -17.93
C ASN A 77 -3.17 0.46 -17.11
N ALA A 78 -4.20 0.06 -16.34
CA ALA A 78 -4.07 -1.10 -15.46
C ALA A 78 -3.74 -2.39 -16.23
N LYS A 79 -4.38 -2.59 -17.38
CA LYS A 79 -4.14 -3.74 -18.22
C LYS A 79 -2.73 -3.73 -18.81
N GLU A 80 -2.35 -2.62 -19.41
CA GLU A 80 -1.06 -2.45 -20.08
C GLU A 80 0.11 -2.51 -19.08
N ASN A 81 -0.08 -1.97 -17.87
CA ASN A 81 0.93 -2.06 -16.80
C ASN A 81 1.11 -3.49 -16.28
N ILE A 82 0.00 -4.25 -16.13
CA ILE A 82 0.06 -5.67 -15.76
C ILE A 82 0.75 -6.48 -16.86
N GLU A 83 0.41 -6.23 -18.14
CA GLU A 83 1.08 -6.86 -19.28
C GLU A 83 2.58 -6.55 -19.30
N ALA A 84 2.96 -5.29 -19.07
CA ALA A 84 4.36 -4.90 -18.95
C ALA A 84 5.08 -5.61 -17.79
N ALA A 85 4.44 -5.78 -16.64
CA ALA A 85 5.00 -6.51 -15.52
C ALA A 85 5.13 -8.02 -15.79
N MET A 86 4.17 -8.62 -16.50
CA MET A 86 4.23 -10.03 -16.91
C MET A 86 5.35 -10.28 -17.94
N ASP A 87 5.49 -9.41 -18.94
CA ASP A 87 6.57 -9.49 -19.94
C ASP A 87 7.96 -9.43 -19.27
N GLU A 88 8.07 -8.65 -18.20
CA GLU A 88 9.28 -8.57 -17.38
C GLU A 88 9.38 -9.73 -16.37
N ASN A 89 8.47 -10.69 -16.35
CA ASN A 89 8.43 -11.83 -15.40
C ASN A 89 8.61 -11.37 -13.93
N VAL A 90 7.84 -10.36 -13.50
CA VAL A 90 7.91 -9.89 -12.11
C VAL A 90 7.42 -10.99 -11.18
N PRO A 91 8.20 -11.38 -10.14
CA PRO A 91 7.89 -12.55 -9.31
C PRO A 91 6.55 -12.48 -8.57
N VAL A 92 6.10 -11.26 -8.18
CA VAL A 92 4.87 -11.09 -7.41
C VAL A 92 4.04 -9.96 -8.00
N ILE A 93 2.81 -10.26 -8.37
CA ILE A 93 1.81 -9.24 -8.77
C ILE A 93 0.78 -9.10 -7.66
N ASN A 94 0.87 -7.98 -6.93
CA ASN A 94 -0.14 -7.56 -5.99
C ASN A 94 -1.16 -6.65 -6.68
N TYR A 95 -2.44 -6.90 -6.47
CA TYR A 95 -3.49 -6.04 -6.99
C TYR A 95 -4.43 -5.54 -5.90
N SER A 96 -5.09 -4.44 -6.18
CA SER A 96 -6.18 -3.89 -5.37
C SER A 96 -7.29 -3.35 -6.27
N LEU A 97 -8.51 -3.30 -5.75
CA LEU A 97 -9.71 -2.76 -6.43
C LEU A 97 -9.94 -3.33 -7.83
N GLY A 98 -10.84 -4.28 -7.94
CA GLY A 98 -11.20 -4.93 -9.19
C GLY A 98 -10.91 -6.44 -9.22
N LYS A 99 -11.30 -7.09 -10.30
CA LYS A 99 -11.17 -8.54 -10.49
C LYS A 99 -9.91 -8.86 -11.31
N PRO A 100 -8.98 -9.70 -10.81
CA PRO A 100 -7.80 -10.10 -11.58
C PRO A 100 -8.21 -11.03 -12.73
N TRP A 101 -7.68 -10.77 -13.93
CA TRP A 101 -7.89 -11.56 -15.15
C TRP A 101 -6.62 -12.30 -15.59
N PHE A 102 -5.50 -12.05 -14.93
CA PHE A 102 -4.13 -12.41 -15.32
C PHE A 102 -3.52 -13.55 -14.50
N ILE A 103 -4.29 -14.18 -13.61
CA ILE A 103 -3.74 -15.16 -12.65
C ILE A 103 -3.05 -16.31 -13.38
N ASP A 104 -3.70 -16.93 -14.36
CA ASP A 104 -3.15 -18.05 -15.11
C ASP A 104 -1.87 -17.68 -15.88
N GLN A 105 -1.83 -16.45 -16.45
CA GLN A 105 -0.66 -15.95 -17.15
C GLN A 105 0.54 -15.74 -16.20
N VAL A 106 0.29 -15.23 -14.99
CA VAL A 106 1.32 -15.04 -13.96
C VAL A 106 1.83 -16.40 -13.49
N HIS A 107 0.95 -17.36 -13.26
CA HIS A 107 1.33 -18.72 -12.88
C HIS A 107 2.14 -19.44 -13.96
N ALA A 108 1.87 -19.16 -15.24
CA ALA A 108 2.58 -19.79 -16.36
C ALA A 108 4.10 -19.56 -16.36
N TYR A 109 4.57 -18.42 -15.82
CA TYR A 109 6.02 -18.19 -15.63
C TYR A 109 6.50 -18.38 -14.19
N GLY A 110 5.68 -18.96 -13.30
CA GLY A 110 6.02 -19.25 -11.90
C GLY A 110 5.82 -18.05 -10.94
N GLY A 111 5.26 -16.92 -11.41
CA GLY A 111 4.92 -15.77 -10.60
C GLY A 111 3.80 -16.05 -9.59
N LYS A 112 3.60 -15.14 -8.66
CA LYS A 112 2.59 -15.20 -7.59
C LYS A 112 1.62 -14.03 -7.66
N VAL A 113 0.34 -14.29 -7.41
CA VAL A 113 -0.71 -13.26 -7.39
C VAL A 113 -1.23 -13.05 -5.97
N VAL A 114 -1.23 -11.79 -5.53
CA VAL A 114 -1.63 -11.38 -4.17
C VAL A 114 -2.77 -10.37 -4.25
N GLY A 115 -3.90 -10.66 -3.62
CA GLY A 115 -5.03 -9.71 -3.54
C GLY A 115 -4.97 -8.86 -2.29
N THR A 116 -5.03 -7.53 -2.43
CA THR A 116 -5.24 -6.61 -1.29
C THR A 116 -6.73 -6.40 -1.07
N ILE A 117 -7.21 -6.74 0.12
CA ILE A 117 -8.64 -6.74 0.46
C ILE A 117 -8.89 -6.11 1.83
N ALA A 118 -10.10 -5.57 2.03
CA ALA A 118 -10.54 -4.97 3.28
C ALA A 118 -11.80 -5.64 3.88
N ILE A 119 -12.39 -6.63 3.18
CA ILE A 119 -13.63 -7.30 3.58
C ILE A 119 -13.44 -8.81 3.48
N ALA A 120 -13.81 -9.56 4.50
CA ALA A 120 -13.60 -11.01 4.59
C ALA A 120 -14.14 -11.80 3.38
N LYS A 121 -15.32 -11.44 2.87
CA LYS A 121 -15.89 -12.09 1.69
C LYS A 121 -15.03 -11.94 0.43
N HIS A 122 -14.30 -10.82 0.31
CA HIS A 122 -13.39 -10.59 -0.82
C HIS A 122 -12.13 -11.45 -0.71
N ALA A 123 -11.66 -11.77 0.52
CA ALA A 123 -10.57 -12.73 0.73
C ALA A 123 -10.96 -14.13 0.26
N ALA A 124 -12.15 -14.60 0.64
CA ALA A 124 -12.66 -15.89 0.15
C ALA A 124 -12.77 -15.91 -1.38
N LYS A 125 -13.23 -14.80 -1.99
CA LYS A 125 -13.34 -14.69 -3.44
C LYS A 125 -11.96 -14.68 -4.13
N ALA A 126 -10.97 -13.97 -3.57
CA ALA A 126 -9.60 -13.97 -4.10
C ALA A 126 -8.98 -15.38 -4.07
N ALA A 127 -9.16 -16.11 -2.96
CA ALA A 127 -8.73 -17.50 -2.85
C ALA A 127 -9.40 -18.41 -3.89
N GLN A 128 -10.71 -18.26 -4.11
CA GLN A 128 -11.46 -19.02 -5.14
C GLN A 128 -11.02 -18.70 -6.57
N LEU A 129 -10.55 -17.48 -6.82
CA LEU A 129 -10.02 -17.08 -8.13
C LEU A 129 -8.62 -17.61 -8.40
N GLY A 130 -7.93 -18.19 -7.40
CA GLY A 130 -6.60 -18.75 -7.56
C GLY A 130 -5.46 -17.83 -7.09
N CYS A 131 -5.73 -16.79 -6.30
CA CYS A 131 -4.66 -15.99 -5.68
C CYS A 131 -3.81 -16.87 -4.77
N ASP A 132 -2.49 -16.63 -4.77
CA ASP A 132 -1.53 -17.36 -3.92
C ASP A 132 -1.51 -16.87 -2.48
N ALA A 133 -1.86 -15.60 -2.24
CA ALA A 133 -1.98 -15.00 -0.91
C ALA A 133 -2.96 -13.82 -0.91
N VAL A 134 -3.36 -13.37 0.28
CA VAL A 134 -4.14 -12.15 0.47
C VAL A 134 -3.48 -11.22 1.48
N ILE A 135 -3.51 -9.91 1.18
CA ILE A 135 -3.22 -8.85 2.15
C ILE A 135 -4.56 -8.39 2.72
N VAL A 136 -4.71 -8.46 4.03
CA VAL A 136 -5.94 -8.09 4.73
C VAL A 136 -5.74 -6.77 5.45
N THR A 137 -6.45 -5.74 5.01
CA THR A 137 -6.24 -4.36 5.45
C THR A 137 -7.31 -3.94 6.45
N GLY A 138 -6.92 -3.76 7.72
CA GLY A 138 -7.80 -3.26 8.78
C GLY A 138 -8.02 -1.75 8.72
N HIS A 139 -9.02 -1.28 9.47
CA HIS A 139 -9.45 0.12 9.53
C HIS A 139 -8.34 1.10 9.95
N GLU A 140 -7.34 0.65 10.68
CA GLU A 140 -6.20 1.46 11.16
C GLU A 140 -5.26 1.91 10.04
N ALA A 141 -5.38 1.31 8.85
CA ALA A 141 -4.52 1.60 7.72
C ALA A 141 -4.77 3.01 7.13
N ALA A 142 -3.78 3.50 6.41
CA ALA A 142 -3.91 4.68 5.54
C ALA A 142 -4.74 4.39 4.29
N ALA A 143 -4.63 3.16 3.78
CA ALA A 143 -5.27 2.72 2.54
C ALA A 143 -6.80 2.73 2.62
N HIS A 144 -7.44 2.43 1.51
CA HIS A 144 -8.90 2.32 1.38
C HIS A 144 -9.39 1.04 2.07
N GLY A 145 -9.33 1.05 3.41
CA GLY A 145 -9.87 0.01 4.29
C GLY A 145 -11.36 0.17 4.50
N ASP A 146 -11.98 -0.86 5.07
CA ASP A 146 -13.37 -0.81 5.53
C ASP A 146 -13.41 -0.51 7.04
N VAL A 147 -14.56 -0.68 7.67
CA VAL A 147 -14.81 -0.36 9.08
C VAL A 147 -14.22 -1.36 10.07
N ALA A 148 -13.90 -2.58 9.63
CA ALA A 148 -13.38 -3.62 10.51
C ALA A 148 -11.91 -3.36 10.87
N THR A 149 -11.60 -3.41 12.17
CA THR A 149 -10.22 -3.28 12.67
C THR A 149 -9.41 -4.55 12.41
N SER A 150 -8.09 -4.43 12.41
CA SER A 150 -7.16 -5.55 12.18
C SER A 150 -7.40 -6.68 13.19
N LEU A 151 -7.63 -6.37 14.46
CA LEU A 151 -7.87 -7.35 15.54
C LEU A 151 -9.08 -8.25 15.27
N VAL A 152 -10.10 -7.74 14.59
CA VAL A 152 -11.33 -8.49 14.25
C VAL A 152 -11.20 -9.14 12.86
N LEU A 153 -10.72 -8.39 11.88
CA LEU A 153 -10.72 -8.83 10.49
C LEU A 153 -9.74 -10.00 10.23
N ILE A 154 -8.54 -9.95 10.82
CA ILE A 154 -7.50 -10.97 10.61
C ILE A 154 -7.96 -12.36 11.00
N PRO A 155 -8.43 -12.63 12.24
CA PRO A 155 -8.86 -13.99 12.64
C PRO A 155 -10.11 -14.46 11.87
N VAL A 156 -11.01 -13.55 11.50
CA VAL A 156 -12.15 -13.89 10.63
C VAL A 156 -11.67 -14.41 9.28
N VAL A 157 -10.73 -13.70 8.63
CA VAL A 157 -10.20 -14.14 7.33
C VAL A 157 -9.34 -15.40 7.47
N ALA A 158 -8.53 -15.52 8.51
CA ALA A 158 -7.72 -16.71 8.77
C ALA A 158 -8.57 -17.99 8.88
N SER A 159 -9.81 -17.86 9.38
CA SER A 159 -10.78 -18.96 9.45
C SER A 159 -11.43 -19.30 8.09
N LEU A 160 -11.42 -18.36 7.13
CA LEU A 160 -12.12 -18.51 5.84
C LEU A 160 -11.24 -18.99 4.71
N VAL A 161 -9.93 -18.65 4.73
CA VAL A 161 -9.01 -18.95 3.63
C VAL A 161 -7.91 -19.93 4.03
N LYS A 162 -7.44 -20.72 3.07
CA LYS A 162 -6.32 -21.67 3.27
C LYS A 162 -5.00 -21.15 2.72
N ILE A 163 -5.04 -20.10 1.87
CA ILE A 163 -3.86 -19.45 1.33
C ILE A 163 -3.20 -18.55 2.39
N PRO A 164 -1.91 -18.22 2.26
CA PRO A 164 -1.20 -17.30 3.15
C PRO A 164 -1.93 -15.97 3.32
N LEU A 165 -1.99 -15.49 4.56
CA LEU A 165 -2.62 -14.25 4.95
C LEU A 165 -1.57 -13.27 5.47
N ILE A 166 -1.50 -12.07 4.88
CA ILE A 166 -0.60 -10.99 5.25
C ILE A 166 -1.43 -9.91 5.91
N ALA A 167 -1.16 -9.61 7.18
CA ALA A 167 -1.91 -8.61 7.94
C ALA A 167 -1.40 -7.19 7.63
N ALA A 168 -2.31 -6.27 7.32
CA ALA A 168 -2.03 -4.86 7.08
C ALA A 168 -2.95 -3.96 7.92
N GLY A 169 -2.50 -2.75 8.24
CA GLY A 169 -3.24 -1.81 9.08
C GLY A 169 -2.75 -1.79 10.52
N GLY A 170 -2.12 -0.68 10.91
CA GLY A 170 -1.65 -0.47 12.28
C GLY A 170 -0.28 -1.05 12.62
N PHE A 171 0.30 -1.93 11.82
CA PHE A 171 1.58 -2.59 12.11
C PHE A 171 2.79 -1.68 11.89
N TYR A 172 3.75 -1.65 12.84
CA TYR A 172 4.96 -0.81 12.76
C TYR A 172 6.16 -1.36 13.54
N ASP A 173 5.99 -2.39 14.37
CA ASP A 173 7.01 -2.98 15.25
C ASP A 173 6.85 -4.50 15.42
N GLY A 174 7.71 -5.12 16.22
CA GLY A 174 7.70 -6.56 16.44
C GLY A 174 6.53 -7.05 17.29
N ARG A 175 5.95 -6.21 18.15
CA ARG A 175 4.73 -6.55 18.89
C ARG A 175 3.59 -6.77 17.93
N GLY A 176 3.49 -5.91 16.90
CA GLY A 176 2.53 -6.06 15.84
C GLY A 176 2.72 -7.33 15.02
N LEU A 177 3.97 -7.70 14.70
CA LEU A 177 4.27 -8.96 14.01
C LEU A 177 3.85 -10.18 14.86
N ALA A 178 4.25 -10.22 16.13
CA ALA A 178 3.88 -11.31 17.05
C ALA A 178 2.35 -11.44 17.20
N ALA A 179 1.64 -10.32 17.34
CA ALA A 179 0.18 -10.30 17.41
C ALA A 179 -0.47 -10.80 16.11
N ALA A 180 0.02 -10.37 14.93
CA ALA A 180 -0.50 -10.82 13.65
C ALA A 180 -0.36 -12.35 13.47
N LEU A 181 0.81 -12.91 13.84
CA LEU A 181 1.05 -14.35 13.82
C LEU A 181 0.09 -15.09 14.78
N ALA A 182 -0.12 -14.56 15.98
CA ALA A 182 -1.08 -15.14 16.96
C ALA A 182 -2.53 -15.09 16.46
N LEU A 183 -2.90 -14.10 15.66
CA LEU A 183 -4.23 -13.98 15.04
C LEU A 183 -4.41 -14.87 13.79
N GLY A 184 -3.35 -15.61 13.38
CA GLY A 184 -3.39 -16.54 12.26
C GLY A 184 -2.90 -15.96 10.93
N ALA A 185 -2.26 -14.79 10.94
CA ALA A 185 -1.55 -14.28 9.75
C ALA A 185 -0.19 -14.99 9.57
N ASP A 186 0.36 -14.93 8.36
CA ASP A 186 1.68 -15.47 8.01
C ASP A 186 2.77 -14.40 7.96
N GLY A 187 2.40 -13.16 8.16
CA GLY A 187 3.29 -12.01 8.18
C GLY A 187 2.53 -10.69 8.17
N ILE A 188 3.25 -9.59 8.08
CA ILE A 188 2.69 -8.24 8.09
C ILE A 188 3.09 -7.44 6.86
N SER A 189 2.21 -6.51 6.45
CA SER A 189 2.50 -5.47 5.46
C SER A 189 2.50 -4.11 6.16
N MET A 190 3.60 -3.38 6.03
CA MET A 190 3.78 -2.06 6.64
C MET A 190 3.87 -0.97 5.56
N GLY A 191 3.04 0.07 5.67
CA GLY A 191 3.12 1.27 4.84
C GLY A 191 3.81 2.41 5.58
N THR A 192 3.10 3.06 6.52
CA THR A 192 3.54 4.26 7.22
C THR A 192 4.90 4.10 7.92
N ARG A 193 5.22 2.92 8.48
CA ARG A 193 6.54 2.69 9.08
C ARG A 193 7.68 2.84 8.06
N PHE A 194 7.53 2.27 6.87
CA PHE A 194 8.53 2.41 5.81
C PHE A 194 8.50 3.79 5.13
N THR A 195 7.35 4.46 5.11
CA THR A 195 7.26 5.87 4.67
C THR A 195 8.19 6.76 5.50
N VAL A 196 8.38 6.44 6.78
CA VAL A 196 9.22 7.19 7.74
C VAL A 196 10.57 6.48 7.92
N THR A 197 11.28 6.30 6.81
CA THR A 197 12.66 5.78 6.78
C THR A 197 13.57 6.71 5.98
N ARG A 198 14.89 6.55 6.12
CA ARG A 198 15.89 7.35 5.39
C ARG A 198 15.84 7.10 3.88
N GLU A 199 15.45 5.89 3.44
CA GLU A 199 15.36 5.48 2.04
C GLU A 199 14.09 5.95 1.35
N SER A 200 13.05 6.30 2.12
CA SER A 200 11.80 6.85 1.58
C SER A 200 12.01 8.25 1.02
N MET A 201 11.43 8.51 -0.15
CA MET A 201 11.48 9.81 -0.82
C MET A 201 10.59 10.88 -0.17
N VAL A 202 9.73 10.50 0.75
CA VAL A 202 8.83 11.46 1.43
C VAL A 202 9.65 12.54 2.10
N HIS A 203 9.24 13.80 1.89
CA HIS A 203 9.94 14.97 2.39
C HIS A 203 10.07 14.95 3.94
N ASP A 204 11.22 15.33 4.45
CA ASP A 204 11.54 15.22 5.88
C ASP A 204 10.58 15.99 6.78
N ALA A 205 10.01 17.11 6.32
CA ALA A 205 8.99 17.85 7.06
C ALA A 205 7.79 16.96 7.43
N TYR A 206 7.35 16.07 6.52
CA TYR A 206 6.26 15.14 6.80
C TYR A 206 6.70 13.93 7.64
N LYS A 207 7.94 13.43 7.46
CA LYS A 207 8.49 12.40 8.36
C LYS A 207 8.51 12.92 9.80
N GLN A 208 8.93 14.18 10.02
CA GLN A 208 8.92 14.80 11.35
C GLN A 208 7.50 15.00 11.90
N LEU A 209 6.52 15.34 11.07
CA LEU A 209 5.12 15.40 11.52
C LEU A 209 4.64 14.04 12.03
N VAL A 210 4.98 12.94 11.34
CA VAL A 210 4.62 11.58 11.78
C VAL A 210 5.32 11.24 13.10
N VAL A 211 6.62 11.53 13.25
CA VAL A 211 7.39 11.26 14.48
C VAL A 211 6.78 11.97 15.70
N ASN A 212 6.25 13.18 15.49
CA ASN A 212 5.63 13.99 16.55
C ASN A 212 4.14 13.67 16.77
N ALA A 213 3.51 12.87 15.91
CA ALA A 213 2.09 12.57 15.98
C ALA A 213 1.76 11.55 17.06
N THR A 214 0.50 11.55 17.50
CA THR A 214 -0.13 10.51 18.31
C THR A 214 -1.10 9.69 17.46
N GLU A 215 -1.65 8.61 17.99
CA GLU A 215 -2.67 7.79 17.33
C GLU A 215 -3.98 8.56 17.01
N GLN A 216 -4.18 9.72 17.66
CA GLN A 216 -5.33 10.61 17.45
C GLN A 216 -5.08 11.64 16.35
N ASP A 217 -3.86 11.75 15.83
CA ASP A 217 -3.49 12.73 14.82
C ASP A 217 -3.67 12.21 13.39
N THR A 218 -4.73 11.42 13.19
CA THR A 218 -5.20 11.00 11.87
C THR A 218 -6.68 11.32 11.67
N LEU A 219 -7.09 11.47 10.42
CA LEU A 219 -8.49 11.70 10.03
C LEU A 219 -8.87 10.66 8.99
N TYR A 220 -10.03 10.01 9.18
CA TYR A 220 -10.58 9.03 8.25
C TYR A 220 -11.81 9.60 7.56
N SER A 221 -11.81 9.64 6.23
CA SER A 221 -12.93 10.17 5.44
C SER A 221 -12.76 9.87 3.95
N ASN A 222 -13.85 9.95 3.21
CA ASN A 222 -13.87 9.93 1.74
C ASN A 222 -13.67 11.32 1.10
N VAL A 223 -13.47 12.36 1.89
CA VAL A 223 -13.30 13.72 1.34
C VAL A 223 -11.92 13.93 0.72
N PHE A 224 -10.93 13.11 1.05
CA PHE A 224 -9.54 13.29 0.66
C PHE A 224 -9.28 12.96 -0.80
N ASP A 225 -9.82 11.84 -1.28
CA ASP A 225 -9.68 11.37 -2.65
C ASP A 225 -10.93 10.68 -3.23
N GLY A 226 -12.06 10.84 -2.53
CA GLY A 226 -13.35 10.28 -2.97
C GLY A 226 -13.63 8.86 -2.48
N MET A 227 -12.65 8.17 -1.90
CA MET A 227 -12.80 6.86 -1.28
C MET A 227 -12.47 6.93 0.22
N PRO A 228 -13.04 6.04 1.06
CA PRO A 228 -12.69 5.98 2.46
C PRO A 228 -11.17 5.77 2.63
N GLY A 229 -10.50 6.69 3.30
CA GLY A 229 -9.06 6.62 3.52
C GLY A 229 -8.64 7.47 4.71
N ARG A 230 -7.43 7.21 5.22
CA ARG A 230 -6.89 7.87 6.41
C ARG A 230 -5.67 8.69 6.05
N VAL A 231 -5.64 9.91 6.53
CA VAL A 231 -4.53 10.86 6.36
C VAL A 231 -4.05 11.40 7.70
N LEU A 232 -2.81 11.87 7.73
CA LEU A 232 -2.29 12.63 8.88
C LEU A 232 -3.11 13.92 9.05
N LYS A 233 -3.44 14.27 10.29
CA LYS A 233 -4.22 15.46 10.67
C LYS A 233 -3.38 16.71 10.47
N THR A 234 -3.41 17.26 9.25
CA THR A 234 -2.79 18.53 8.90
C THR A 234 -3.82 19.65 8.84
N LYS A 235 -3.35 20.90 8.69
CA LYS A 235 -4.23 22.05 8.43
C LYS A 235 -5.07 21.84 7.15
N ALA A 236 -4.45 21.32 6.09
CA ALA A 236 -5.13 21.01 4.84
C ALA A 236 -6.19 19.92 5.03
N ALA A 237 -5.85 18.79 5.66
CA ALA A 237 -6.79 17.71 5.92
C ALA A 237 -7.98 18.19 6.77
N THR A 238 -7.73 19.01 7.81
CA THR A 238 -8.78 19.58 8.65
C THR A 238 -9.69 20.53 7.86
N ARG A 239 -9.15 21.35 6.95
CA ARG A 239 -9.96 22.21 6.07
C ARG A 239 -10.83 21.39 5.12
N MET A 240 -10.28 20.33 4.51
CA MET A 240 -11.03 19.42 3.63
C MET A 240 -12.21 18.77 4.35
N MET A 241 -12.06 18.41 5.63
CA MET A 241 -13.15 17.86 6.45
C MET A 241 -14.28 18.87 6.70
N LYS A 242 -13.95 20.17 6.79
CA LYS A 242 -14.92 21.25 7.09
C LYS A 242 -15.52 21.91 5.84
N GLY A 243 -14.85 21.78 4.69
CA GLY A 243 -15.20 22.48 3.47
C GLY A 243 -16.12 21.72 2.53
N GLY A 244 -16.79 22.45 1.64
CA GLY A 244 -17.45 21.89 0.47
C GLY A 244 -16.46 21.42 -0.59
N PHE A 245 -16.99 20.92 -1.72
CA PHE A 245 -16.16 20.44 -2.82
C PHE A 245 -15.44 21.62 -3.53
N PRO A 246 -14.09 21.64 -3.55
CA PRO A 246 -13.32 22.75 -4.12
C PRO A 246 -13.22 22.62 -5.66
N LEU A 247 -14.21 23.10 -6.39
CA LEU A 247 -14.28 22.99 -7.88
C LEU A 247 -13.01 23.50 -8.57
N VAL A 248 -12.45 24.63 -8.12
CA VAL A 248 -11.22 25.20 -8.71
C VAL A 248 -10.02 24.28 -8.47
N GLU A 249 -9.93 23.66 -7.30
CA GLU A 249 -8.87 22.71 -7.00
C GLU A 249 -9.04 21.41 -7.75
N ALA A 250 -10.28 20.93 -7.92
CA ALA A 250 -10.59 19.77 -8.75
C ALA A 250 -10.12 19.98 -10.19
N PHE A 251 -10.37 21.18 -10.75
CA PHE A 251 -9.93 21.50 -12.10
C PHE A 251 -8.40 21.56 -12.23
N LYS A 252 -7.72 22.17 -11.26
CA LYS A 252 -6.25 22.20 -11.19
C LYS A 252 -5.68 20.78 -11.05
N GLY A 253 -6.22 19.97 -10.15
CA GLY A 253 -5.80 18.60 -9.94
C GLY A 253 -6.01 17.72 -11.18
N ALA A 254 -7.17 17.84 -11.84
CA ALA A 254 -7.43 17.13 -13.09
C ALA A 254 -6.44 17.52 -14.19
N LYS A 255 -6.09 18.82 -14.30
CA LYS A 255 -5.08 19.29 -15.24
C LYS A 255 -3.70 18.70 -14.93
N GLU A 256 -3.27 18.71 -13.66
CA GLU A 256 -1.97 18.18 -13.26
C GLU A 256 -1.88 16.65 -13.48
N VAL A 257 -2.95 15.90 -13.14
CA VAL A 257 -3.01 14.45 -13.43
C VAL A 257 -2.94 14.19 -14.93
N LYS A 258 -3.70 14.95 -15.74
CA LYS A 258 -3.64 14.86 -17.19
C LYS A 258 -2.24 15.12 -17.73
N ASP A 259 -1.59 16.18 -17.25
CA ASP A 259 -0.25 16.58 -17.69
C ASP A 259 0.80 15.55 -17.26
N PHE A 260 0.68 15.04 -16.03
CA PHE A 260 1.52 13.95 -15.50
C PHE A 260 1.39 12.66 -16.34
N MET A 261 0.17 12.30 -16.75
CA MET A 261 -0.09 11.12 -17.59
C MET A 261 0.24 11.35 -19.08
N GLY A 262 0.69 12.53 -19.47
CA GLY A 262 0.97 12.86 -20.87
C GLY A 262 -0.25 12.83 -21.78
N LEU A 263 -1.47 12.97 -21.22
CA LEU A 263 -2.72 12.85 -21.97
C LEU A 263 -3.16 14.19 -22.59
N SER A 264 -3.72 14.13 -23.81
CA SER A 264 -4.49 15.26 -24.34
C SER A 264 -5.82 15.42 -23.59
N TYR A 265 -6.40 16.64 -23.58
CA TYR A 265 -7.71 16.88 -22.94
C TYR A 265 -8.80 15.93 -23.44
N GLY A 266 -8.85 15.64 -24.74
CA GLY A 266 -9.83 14.71 -25.31
C GLY A 266 -9.66 13.29 -24.78
N LYS A 267 -8.42 12.78 -24.69
CA LYS A 267 -8.12 11.45 -24.13
C LYS A 267 -8.44 11.41 -22.63
N PHE A 268 -8.11 12.46 -21.88
CA PHE A 268 -8.40 12.54 -20.45
C PHE A 268 -9.92 12.52 -20.18
N VAL A 269 -10.70 13.28 -20.93
CA VAL A 269 -12.17 13.28 -20.85
C VAL A 269 -12.76 11.92 -21.26
N ALA A 270 -12.29 11.33 -22.36
CA ALA A 270 -12.73 10.00 -22.80
C ALA A 270 -12.42 8.94 -21.75
N MET A 271 -11.23 8.95 -21.15
CA MET A 271 -10.83 8.06 -20.05
C MET A 271 -11.74 8.26 -18.82
N SER A 272 -12.06 9.50 -18.45
CA SER A 272 -12.98 9.78 -17.35
C SER A 272 -14.38 9.21 -17.60
N PHE A 273 -14.89 9.30 -18.83
CA PHE A 273 -16.14 8.68 -19.21
C PHE A 273 -16.07 7.15 -19.24
N GLN A 274 -14.96 6.57 -19.69
CA GLN A 274 -14.74 5.12 -19.69
C GLN A 274 -14.71 4.57 -18.24
N MET A 275 -14.05 5.28 -17.32
CA MET A 275 -14.06 4.92 -15.89
C MET A 275 -15.46 5.00 -15.27
N MET A 276 -16.33 5.89 -15.74
CA MET A 276 -17.73 5.97 -15.30
C MET A 276 -18.59 4.81 -15.82
N GLY A 277 -18.26 4.26 -16.99
CA GLY A 277 -19.02 3.20 -17.65
C GLY A 277 -18.65 1.77 -17.22
N GLN A 278 -17.68 1.58 -16.35
CA GLN A 278 -17.36 0.26 -15.81
C GLN A 278 -18.38 -0.16 -14.74
N GLU A 279 -18.63 -1.46 -14.57
CA GLU A 279 -19.59 -2.00 -13.59
C GLU A 279 -19.31 -1.52 -12.14
N GLU A 280 -18.06 -1.14 -11.85
CA GLU A 280 -17.63 -0.52 -10.57
C GLU A 280 -17.16 0.94 -10.79
N GLY A 281 -17.64 1.61 -11.84
CA GLY A 281 -17.21 2.95 -12.23
C GLY A 281 -17.52 4.02 -11.18
N HIS A 282 -16.56 4.91 -10.92
CA HIS A 282 -16.74 5.98 -9.96
C HIS A 282 -17.44 7.20 -10.60
N PRO A 283 -18.37 7.86 -9.86
CA PRO A 283 -18.97 9.12 -10.30
C PRO A 283 -17.92 10.21 -10.56
N LEU A 284 -18.18 11.15 -11.46
CA LEU A 284 -17.27 12.29 -11.78
C LEU A 284 -16.75 13.03 -10.55
N TRP A 285 -17.56 13.17 -9.50
CA TRP A 285 -17.13 13.85 -8.28
C TRP A 285 -16.08 13.07 -7.50
N VAL A 286 -16.06 11.73 -7.59
CA VAL A 286 -15.00 10.87 -7.00
C VAL A 286 -13.70 11.09 -7.76
N LEU A 287 -13.73 11.05 -9.09
CA LEU A 287 -12.55 11.29 -9.93
C LEU A 287 -11.97 12.69 -9.70
N ALA A 288 -12.84 13.69 -9.57
CA ALA A 288 -12.41 15.05 -9.24
C ALA A 288 -11.77 15.14 -7.84
N ARG A 289 -12.29 14.42 -6.84
CA ARG A 289 -11.67 14.33 -5.52
C ARG A 289 -10.34 13.57 -5.56
N GLN A 290 -10.23 12.50 -6.34
CA GLN A 290 -8.96 11.80 -6.54
C GLN A 290 -7.89 12.74 -7.11
N ALA A 291 -8.24 13.54 -8.11
CA ALA A 291 -7.31 14.52 -8.68
C ALA A 291 -6.81 15.53 -7.64
N VAL A 292 -7.72 16.05 -6.79
CA VAL A 292 -7.34 16.95 -5.67
C VAL A 292 -6.49 16.23 -4.65
N GLY A 293 -6.87 15.03 -4.25
CA GLY A 293 -6.16 14.20 -3.27
C GLY A 293 -4.74 13.89 -3.74
N ASN A 294 -4.59 13.41 -4.98
CA ASN A 294 -3.30 13.11 -5.59
C ASN A 294 -2.40 14.35 -5.64
N ARG A 295 -2.94 15.48 -6.10
CA ARG A 295 -2.19 16.75 -6.12
C ARG A 295 -1.67 17.13 -4.74
N ARG A 296 -2.53 17.10 -3.71
CA ARG A 296 -2.16 17.44 -2.34
C ARG A 296 -1.19 16.42 -1.75
N HIS A 297 -1.30 15.16 -2.14
CA HIS A 297 -0.37 14.12 -1.75
C HIS A 297 1.04 14.38 -2.33
N LEU A 298 1.14 14.71 -3.61
CA LEU A 298 2.42 15.09 -4.25
C LEU A 298 3.02 16.35 -3.61
N MET A 299 2.21 17.36 -3.26
CA MET A 299 2.69 18.53 -2.52
C MET A 299 3.30 18.15 -1.16
N ALA A 300 2.70 17.15 -0.48
CA ALA A 300 3.22 16.65 0.78
C ALA A 300 4.55 15.90 0.60
N ILE A 301 4.58 14.91 -0.28
CA ILE A 301 5.71 13.98 -0.39
C ILE A 301 6.93 14.58 -1.06
N GLU A 302 6.74 15.44 -2.07
CA GLU A 302 7.84 16.05 -2.85
C GLU A 302 8.28 17.39 -2.30
N LYS A 303 7.30 18.28 -1.98
CA LYS A 303 7.58 19.67 -1.60
C LYS A 303 7.61 19.90 -0.09
N GLY A 304 7.14 18.94 0.70
CA GLY A 304 7.03 19.09 2.15
C GLY A 304 6.05 20.19 2.57
N ASP A 305 5.06 20.51 1.72
CA ASP A 305 4.10 21.56 2.01
C ASP A 305 3.10 21.13 3.09
N VAL A 306 3.45 21.39 4.34
CA VAL A 306 2.65 21.03 5.53
C VAL A 306 1.35 21.82 5.67
N ASN A 307 1.15 22.89 4.89
CA ASN A 307 -0.06 23.71 4.95
C ASN A 307 -1.12 23.26 3.94
N GLU A 308 -0.71 22.86 2.74
CA GLU A 308 -1.62 22.50 1.64
C GLU A 308 -1.56 21.00 1.31
N GLY A 309 -0.49 20.31 1.66
CA GLY A 309 -0.33 18.88 1.42
C GLY A 309 -1.15 18.01 2.37
N ILE A 310 -1.44 16.79 1.91
CA ILE A 310 -1.97 15.69 2.74
C ILE A 310 -1.07 14.46 2.58
N LEU A 311 -0.83 13.75 3.67
CA LEU A 311 -0.11 12.47 3.65
C LEU A 311 -1.05 11.37 4.11
N PHE A 312 -1.23 10.34 3.29
CA PHE A 312 -1.90 9.12 3.71
C PHE A 312 -1.03 8.41 4.76
N ALA A 313 -1.57 8.24 5.96
CA ALA A 313 -0.88 7.66 7.10
C ALA A 313 -1.86 6.89 8.00
N GLY A 314 -1.48 5.71 8.46
CA GLY A 314 -2.28 4.89 9.38
C GLY A 314 -2.20 5.39 10.82
N GLN A 315 -3.04 4.86 11.70
CA GLN A 315 -3.06 5.22 13.13
C GLN A 315 -1.77 4.85 13.86
N ASN A 316 -0.95 3.97 13.29
CA ASN A 316 0.37 3.60 13.80
C ASN A 316 1.38 4.76 13.85
N VAL A 317 1.06 5.94 13.34
CA VAL A 317 1.85 7.17 13.57
C VAL A 317 2.11 7.41 15.06
N GLY A 318 1.17 7.02 15.93
CA GLY A 318 1.31 7.12 17.38
C GLY A 318 2.51 6.36 17.94
N GLY A 319 2.94 5.28 17.29
CA GLY A 319 4.07 4.45 17.70
C GLY A 319 5.38 4.71 16.93
N ILE A 320 5.36 5.48 15.84
CA ILE A 320 6.54 5.77 15.02
C ILE A 320 7.22 7.03 15.54
N LYS A 321 8.35 6.88 16.23
CA LYS A 321 9.01 7.97 16.97
C LYS A 321 10.42 8.30 16.46
N ASP A 322 10.83 7.70 15.33
CA ASP A 322 12.16 7.91 14.75
C ASP A 322 12.14 7.75 13.21
N ILE A 323 13.25 8.13 12.57
CA ILE A 323 13.47 8.02 11.12
C ILE A 323 14.72 7.14 10.88
N PRO A 324 14.63 5.82 11.10
CA PRO A 324 15.75 4.88 10.92
C PRO A 324 15.97 4.53 9.45
N GLY A 325 17.01 3.73 9.18
CA GLY A 325 17.10 3.01 7.90
C GLY A 325 16.20 1.79 7.84
N VAL A 326 15.91 1.33 6.63
CA VAL A 326 15.07 0.13 6.40
C VAL A 326 15.65 -1.11 7.10
N GLN A 327 16.96 -1.34 6.99
CA GLN A 327 17.61 -2.48 7.68
C GLN A 327 17.35 -2.44 9.19
N GLU A 328 17.48 -1.26 9.79
CA GLU A 328 17.26 -1.07 11.22
C GLU A 328 15.80 -1.33 11.63
N VAL A 329 14.83 -0.91 10.80
CA VAL A 329 13.39 -1.24 11.01
C VAL A 329 13.21 -2.75 11.01
N MET A 330 13.78 -3.45 10.01
CA MET A 330 13.65 -4.90 9.87
C MET A 330 14.26 -5.63 11.08
N ASP A 331 15.50 -5.30 11.44
CA ASP A 331 16.22 -5.96 12.53
C ASP A 331 15.50 -5.76 13.88
N ARG A 332 15.06 -4.53 14.17
CA ARG A 332 14.30 -4.21 15.40
C ARG A 332 12.97 -4.97 15.43
N THR A 333 12.22 -4.99 14.33
CA THR A 333 10.92 -5.65 14.26
C THR A 333 11.06 -7.15 14.51
N ILE A 334 12.07 -7.80 13.95
CA ILE A 334 12.29 -9.24 14.13
C ILE A 334 12.74 -9.54 15.57
N ALA A 335 13.73 -8.81 16.10
CA ALA A 335 14.24 -9.02 17.46
C ALA A 335 13.14 -8.80 18.52
N GLU A 336 12.33 -7.77 18.35
CA GLU A 336 11.21 -7.47 19.26
C GLU A 336 10.11 -8.53 19.19
N ALA A 337 9.77 -9.03 17.98
CA ALA A 337 8.79 -10.09 17.82
C ALA A 337 9.25 -11.40 18.49
N GLU A 338 10.52 -11.78 18.32
CA GLU A 338 11.12 -12.94 19.00
C GLU A 338 11.05 -12.76 20.53
N ALA A 339 11.41 -11.59 21.04
CA ALA A 339 11.36 -11.31 22.49
C ALA A 339 9.95 -11.39 23.07
N VAL A 340 8.93 -10.90 22.34
CA VAL A 340 7.52 -11.00 22.76
C VAL A 340 7.07 -12.45 22.82
N LEU A 341 7.37 -13.26 21.82
CA LEU A 341 6.98 -14.67 21.78
C LEU A 341 7.69 -15.48 22.87
N ASP A 342 8.97 -15.24 23.09
CA ASP A 342 9.73 -15.87 24.17
C ASP A 342 9.16 -15.53 25.55
N LYS A 343 8.76 -14.27 25.75
CA LYS A 343 8.09 -13.83 26.98
C LYS A 343 6.79 -14.60 27.21
N ILE A 344 5.92 -14.65 26.20
CA ILE A 344 4.62 -15.37 26.28
C ILE A 344 4.85 -16.86 26.57
N GLN A 345 5.86 -17.47 25.94
CA GLN A 345 6.19 -18.88 26.19
C GLN A 345 6.63 -19.12 27.64
N LYS A 346 7.47 -18.23 28.20
CA LYS A 346 7.94 -18.32 29.58
C LYS A 346 6.80 -18.10 30.61
N GLU A 347 5.83 -17.24 30.29
CA GLU A 347 4.68 -16.98 31.16
C GLU A 347 3.65 -18.13 31.16
N ARG A 348 3.73 -19.06 30.18
CA ARG A 348 2.88 -20.28 30.12
C ARG A 348 3.48 -21.47 30.86
N ALA A 349 4.77 -21.49 31.11
CA ALA A 349 5.50 -22.57 31.78
C ALA A 349 5.43 -22.45 33.30
#